data_3e0eeda7a212ee0c48bf77cdcc4ea020
#
_entry.id   3e0eeda7a212ee0c48bf77cdcc4ea020
#
_cell.length_a   1.000
_cell.length_b   1.000
_cell.length_c   1.000
_cell.angle_alpha   90.00
_cell.angle_beta   90.00
_cell.angle_gamma   90.00
#
_symmetry.space_group_name_H-M   'P 1'
#
loop_
_entity.id
_entity.type
_entity.pdbx_description
1 polymer ?
#
loop_
_entity_poly.entity_id
_entity_poly.type
_entity_poly.pdbx_seq_one_letter_code
_entity_poly.pdbx_strand_id
1 'polypeptide(L)'
;MVEDAKSGKTEGRKDCLLANVLKIILWAVIIIVVFIYLFKNVKIWRTMTQWIMMHIPVMSNIIIYNEVAMFSKTFASLLSHNVFITDSMNVLRKITNNEIYKLMIFDTVNNLAAGEKISTAFKDHWAFPAPAYEMIVTGEKTGQLAEMMGNVASYYQNEHKTVLQESNP
;
A
#
# COMPACT_ATOMS: atom_id res chain seq x y z
N MET A 1 25.25 -49.65 46.20
CA MET A 1 26.32 -48.77 45.73
C MET A 1 26.42 -48.65 44.19
N VAL A 2 25.46 -49.21 43.43
CA VAL A 2 25.42 -49.13 41.95
C VAL A 2 24.21 -48.30 41.41
N GLU A 3 23.27 -47.98 42.28
CA GLU A 3 22.02 -47.29 41.91
C GLU A 3 22.18 -45.74 41.90
N ASP A 4 23.06 -45.22 42.75
CA ASP A 4 23.30 -43.76 42.82
C ASP A 4 24.09 -43.19 41.63
N ALA A 5 24.91 -43.98 40.97
CA ALA A 5 25.69 -43.56 39.80
C ALA A 5 24.82 -43.38 38.52
N LYS A 6 23.63 -43.97 38.50
CA LYS A 6 22.73 -43.91 37.32
C LYS A 6 21.78 -42.67 37.39
N SER A 7 21.49 -42.18 38.61
CA SER A 7 20.66 -41.03 38.85
C SER A 7 21.36 -39.72 38.43
N GLY A 8 22.61 -39.53 38.80
CA GLY A 8 23.37 -38.32 38.47
C GLY A 8 23.67 -38.10 37.00
N LYS A 9 23.72 -39.21 36.21
CA LYS A 9 24.01 -39.16 34.76
C LYS A 9 22.78 -38.79 33.90
N THR A 10 21.58 -39.01 34.45
CA THR A 10 20.31 -38.65 33.81
C THR A 10 19.90 -37.21 34.12
N GLU A 11 20.24 -36.67 35.25
CA GLU A 11 20.02 -35.26 35.61
C GLU A 11 20.88 -34.31 34.75
N GLY A 12 22.19 -34.56 34.68
CA GLY A 12 23.08 -33.73 33.86
C GLY A 12 22.74 -33.72 32.36
N ARG A 13 22.13 -34.81 31.86
CA ARG A 13 21.65 -34.84 30.45
C ARG A 13 20.37 -34.00 30.24
N LYS A 14 19.50 -33.96 31.25
CA LYS A 14 18.26 -33.15 31.20
C LYS A 14 18.60 -31.66 31.30
N ASP A 15 19.55 -31.28 32.15
CA ASP A 15 19.99 -29.88 32.29
C ASP A 15 20.69 -29.37 31.04
N CYS A 16 21.48 -30.21 30.38
CA CYS A 16 22.10 -29.88 29.09
C CYS A 16 21.07 -29.74 27.97
N LEU A 17 20.04 -30.60 27.92
CA LEU A 17 18.95 -30.52 26.95
C LEU A 17 18.08 -29.28 27.23
N LEU A 18 17.73 -29.00 28.45
CA LEU A 18 16.99 -27.81 28.86
C LEU A 18 17.76 -26.52 28.51
N ALA A 19 19.07 -26.48 28.77
CA ALA A 19 19.87 -25.32 28.38
C ALA A 19 19.95 -25.09 26.88
N ASN A 20 19.99 -26.16 26.06
CA ASN A 20 19.95 -26.05 24.61
C ASN A 20 18.58 -25.62 24.10
N VAL A 21 17.49 -26.13 24.67
CA VAL A 21 16.12 -25.72 24.32
C VAL A 21 15.90 -24.26 24.68
N LEU A 22 16.35 -23.81 25.85
CA LEU A 22 16.28 -22.40 26.26
C LEU A 22 17.07 -21.48 25.32
N LYS A 23 18.24 -21.89 24.86
CA LYS A 23 19.02 -21.13 23.89
C LYS A 23 18.29 -21.03 22.53
N ILE A 24 17.70 -22.12 22.07
CA ILE A 24 16.93 -22.12 20.81
C ILE A 24 15.73 -21.20 20.91
N ILE A 25 14.98 -21.23 22.02
CA ILE A 25 13.83 -20.34 22.27
C ILE A 25 14.29 -18.88 22.31
N LEU A 26 15.39 -18.58 22.98
CA LEU A 26 15.94 -17.23 23.09
C LEU A 26 16.38 -16.69 21.71
N TRP A 27 17.04 -17.51 20.90
CA TRP A 27 17.40 -17.17 19.53
C TRP A 27 16.15 -16.97 18.65
N ALA A 28 15.14 -17.81 18.78
CA ALA A 28 13.88 -17.66 18.06
C ALA A 28 13.17 -16.34 18.41
N VAL A 29 13.13 -15.98 19.70
CA VAL A 29 12.56 -14.70 20.16
C VAL A 29 13.35 -13.52 19.59
N ILE A 30 14.68 -13.57 19.62
CA ILE A 30 15.52 -12.50 19.05
C ILE A 30 15.26 -12.36 17.55
N ILE A 31 15.19 -13.46 16.80
CA ILE A 31 14.90 -13.45 15.36
C ILE A 31 13.52 -12.84 15.10
N ILE A 32 12.50 -13.21 15.88
CA ILE A 32 11.14 -12.67 15.75
C ILE A 32 11.13 -11.16 16.05
N VAL A 33 11.81 -10.70 17.11
CA VAL A 33 11.89 -9.28 17.48
C VAL A 33 12.61 -8.48 16.38
N VAL A 34 13.74 -8.97 15.88
CA VAL A 34 14.48 -8.35 14.77
C VAL A 34 13.62 -8.30 13.50
N PHE A 35 12.92 -9.38 13.22
CA PHE A 35 12.01 -9.46 12.07
C PHE A 35 10.88 -8.43 12.18
N ILE A 36 10.22 -8.31 13.34
CA ILE A 36 9.18 -7.32 13.60
C ILE A 36 9.74 -5.89 13.50
N TYR A 37 10.95 -5.66 14.03
CA TYR A 37 11.61 -4.35 14.00
C TYR A 37 11.96 -3.94 12.57
N LEU A 38 12.49 -4.86 11.76
CA LEU A 38 12.76 -4.64 10.35
C LEU A 38 11.46 -4.41 9.57
N PHE A 39 10.39 -5.15 9.85
CA PHE A 39 9.07 -4.97 9.22
C PHE A 39 8.44 -3.62 9.52
N LYS A 40 8.63 -3.08 10.73
CA LYS A 40 8.04 -1.78 11.12
C LYS A 40 8.82 -0.56 10.61
N ASN A 41 10.13 -0.69 10.44
CA ASN A 41 11.00 0.48 10.28
C ASN A 41 11.50 0.73 8.85
N VAL A 42 11.29 -0.19 7.91
CA VAL A 42 11.83 -0.03 6.55
C VAL A 42 10.69 0.30 5.57
N LYS A 43 10.71 1.51 5.01
CA LYS A 43 9.78 1.97 3.95
C LYS A 43 9.65 0.95 2.80
N ILE A 44 10.74 0.26 2.48
CA ILE A 44 10.80 -0.77 1.43
C ILE A 44 9.81 -1.92 1.70
N TRP A 45 9.68 -2.37 2.97
CA TRP A 45 8.73 -3.42 3.34
C TRP A 45 7.27 -2.99 3.21
N ARG A 46 6.96 -1.72 3.53
CA ARG A 46 5.61 -1.18 3.29
C ARG A 46 5.25 -1.19 1.81
N THR A 47 6.18 -0.74 0.97
CA THR A 47 5.99 -0.75 -0.49
C THR A 47 5.85 -2.18 -1.02
N MET A 48 6.69 -3.12 -0.56
CA MET A 48 6.62 -4.53 -0.98
C MET A 48 5.32 -5.20 -0.50
N THR A 49 4.89 -4.96 0.74
CA THR A 49 3.65 -5.55 1.26
C THR A 49 2.43 -5.01 0.52
N GLN A 50 2.39 -3.71 0.24
CA GLN A 50 1.33 -3.10 -0.56
C GLN A 50 1.36 -3.62 -1.99
N TRP A 51 2.53 -3.78 -2.59
CA TRP A 51 2.68 -4.35 -3.93
C TRP A 51 2.16 -5.79 -3.99
N ILE A 52 2.50 -6.64 -3.01
CA ILE A 52 2.01 -8.03 -2.92
C ILE A 52 0.50 -8.06 -2.73
N MET A 53 -0.06 -7.27 -1.81
CA MET A 53 -1.51 -7.21 -1.56
C MET A 53 -2.29 -6.73 -2.79
N MET A 54 -1.73 -5.82 -3.58
CA MET A 54 -2.34 -5.34 -4.82
C MET A 54 -2.20 -6.32 -5.99
N HIS A 55 -1.39 -7.39 -5.86
CA HIS A 55 -1.28 -8.45 -6.87
C HIS A 55 -2.18 -9.66 -6.59
N ILE A 56 -2.84 -9.72 -5.43
CA ILE A 56 -3.87 -10.74 -5.15
C ILE A 56 -5.17 -10.28 -5.81
N PRO A 57 -5.74 -11.02 -6.79
CA PRO A 57 -6.77 -10.51 -7.69
C PRO A 57 -8.05 -10.00 -7.01
N VAL A 58 -8.45 -10.57 -5.87
CA VAL A 58 -9.64 -10.12 -5.14
C VAL A 58 -9.36 -8.87 -4.29
N MET A 59 -8.21 -8.82 -3.60
CA MET A 59 -7.81 -7.67 -2.77
C MET A 59 -7.35 -6.48 -3.61
N SER A 60 -6.79 -6.73 -4.79
CA SER A 60 -6.32 -5.72 -5.73
C SER A 60 -7.43 -4.75 -6.11
N ASN A 61 -8.57 -5.23 -6.57
CA ASN A 61 -9.67 -4.39 -7.03
C ASN A 61 -10.23 -3.51 -5.90
N ILE A 62 -10.37 -4.07 -4.70
CA ILE A 62 -10.86 -3.32 -3.53
C ILE A 62 -9.92 -2.15 -3.21
N ILE A 63 -8.62 -2.40 -3.17
CA ILE A 63 -7.61 -1.38 -2.85
C ILE A 63 -7.54 -0.33 -3.97
N ILE A 64 -7.44 -0.77 -5.22
CA ILE A 64 -7.34 0.13 -6.38
C ILE A 64 -8.58 1.03 -6.47
N TYR A 65 -9.78 0.48 -6.38
CA TYR A 65 -11.01 1.26 -6.48
C TYR A 65 -11.14 2.28 -5.35
N ASN A 66 -10.76 1.91 -4.11
CA ASN A 66 -10.74 2.83 -3.00
C ASN A 66 -9.72 3.97 -3.19
N GLU A 67 -8.51 3.65 -3.60
CA GLU A 67 -7.45 4.64 -3.82
C GLU A 67 -7.79 5.59 -4.98
N VAL A 68 -8.28 5.07 -6.11
CA VAL A 68 -8.72 5.88 -7.26
C VAL A 68 -9.89 6.79 -6.86
N ALA A 69 -10.88 6.27 -6.12
CA ALA A 69 -12.02 7.05 -5.67
C ALA A 69 -11.58 8.19 -4.72
N MET A 70 -10.70 7.90 -3.76
CA MET A 70 -10.19 8.89 -2.80
C MET A 70 -9.33 9.94 -3.51
N PHE A 71 -8.40 9.52 -4.36
CA PHE A 71 -7.57 10.42 -5.18
C PHE A 71 -8.43 11.35 -6.02
N SER A 72 -9.36 10.79 -6.80
CA SER A 72 -10.18 11.54 -7.75
C SER A 72 -11.14 12.51 -7.04
N LYS A 73 -11.75 12.08 -5.91
CA LYS A 73 -12.63 12.93 -5.10
C LYS A 73 -11.89 14.13 -4.53
N THR A 74 -10.73 13.89 -3.94
CA THR A 74 -9.94 14.97 -3.35
C THR A 74 -9.39 15.90 -4.42
N PHE A 75 -8.91 15.36 -5.53
CA PHE A 75 -8.42 16.16 -6.65
C PHE A 75 -9.53 17.03 -7.26
N ALA A 76 -10.71 16.46 -7.53
CA ALA A 76 -11.87 17.21 -8.00
C ALA A 76 -12.24 18.34 -7.05
N SER A 77 -12.25 18.07 -5.74
CA SER A 77 -12.56 19.09 -4.72
C SER A 77 -11.54 20.22 -4.72
N LEU A 78 -10.25 19.92 -4.75
CA LEU A 78 -9.20 20.94 -4.79
C LEU A 78 -9.30 21.83 -6.03
N LEU A 79 -9.50 21.23 -7.21
CA LEU A 79 -9.66 21.95 -8.47
C LEU A 79 -10.92 22.82 -8.49
N SER A 80 -12.04 22.32 -7.93
CA SER A 80 -13.29 23.09 -7.81
C SER A 80 -13.15 24.31 -6.91
N HIS A 81 -12.19 24.31 -5.98
CA HIS A 81 -11.85 25.46 -5.13
C HIS A 81 -10.72 26.31 -5.71
N ASN A 82 -10.44 26.17 -7.01
CA ASN A 82 -9.40 26.92 -7.73
C ASN A 82 -7.97 26.73 -7.17
N VAL A 83 -7.70 25.59 -6.56
CA VAL A 83 -6.33 25.21 -6.17
C VAL A 83 -5.54 24.83 -7.42
N PHE A 84 -4.33 25.34 -7.58
CA PHE A 84 -3.48 24.98 -8.72
C PHE A 84 -3.19 23.47 -8.76
N ILE A 85 -3.06 22.94 -9.96
CA ILE A 85 -2.85 21.50 -10.19
C ILE A 85 -1.62 20.98 -9.40
N THR A 86 -0.50 21.70 -9.46
CA THR A 86 0.75 21.34 -8.75
C THR A 86 0.55 21.32 -7.23
N ASP A 87 -0.16 22.29 -6.68
CA ASP A 87 -0.46 22.36 -5.24
C ASP A 87 -1.42 21.25 -4.84
N SER A 88 -2.42 20.97 -5.67
CA SER A 88 -3.33 19.83 -5.49
C SER A 88 -2.59 18.51 -5.44
N MET A 89 -1.63 18.28 -6.32
CA MET A 89 -0.79 17.08 -6.31
C MET A 89 0.08 17.00 -5.05
N ASN A 90 0.64 18.11 -4.57
CA ASN A 90 1.40 18.15 -3.33
C ASN A 90 0.54 17.83 -2.09
N VAL A 91 -0.71 18.31 -2.05
CA VAL A 91 -1.68 17.95 -1.00
C VAL A 91 -2.00 16.46 -1.06
N LEU A 92 -2.35 15.94 -2.23
CA LEU A 92 -2.67 14.54 -2.46
C LEU A 92 -1.52 13.62 -2.01
N ARG A 93 -0.27 13.97 -2.31
CA ARG A 93 0.90 13.23 -1.87
C ARG A 93 1.03 13.12 -0.35
N LYS A 94 0.63 14.17 0.38
CA LYS A 94 0.69 14.21 1.84
C LYS A 94 -0.38 13.35 2.50
N ILE A 95 -1.58 13.31 1.93
CA ILE A 95 -2.73 12.59 2.52
C ILE A 95 -2.81 11.12 2.08
N THR A 96 -2.20 10.77 0.95
CA THR A 96 -2.18 9.40 0.44
C THR A 96 -1.31 8.52 1.33
N ASN A 97 -1.84 7.37 1.76
CA ASN A 97 -1.11 6.39 2.57
C ASN A 97 -0.48 5.27 1.72
N ASN A 98 -0.93 5.09 0.49
CA ASN A 98 -0.44 4.08 -0.42
C ASN A 98 0.84 4.55 -1.11
N GLU A 99 1.95 3.84 -0.91
CA GLU A 99 3.26 4.22 -1.45
C GLU A 99 3.31 4.19 -2.99
N ILE A 100 2.51 3.33 -3.64
CA ILE A 100 2.43 3.26 -5.11
C ILE A 100 1.78 4.51 -5.66
N TYR A 101 0.68 4.97 -5.05
CA TYR A 101 0.03 6.21 -5.42
C TYR A 101 0.89 7.44 -5.09
N LYS A 102 1.64 7.43 -3.99
CA LYS A 102 2.61 8.50 -3.69
C LYS A 102 3.68 8.64 -4.78
N LEU A 103 4.19 7.52 -5.30
CA LEU A 103 5.15 7.52 -6.40
C LEU A 103 4.53 8.08 -7.68
N MET A 104 3.32 7.61 -8.04
CA MET A 104 2.58 8.11 -9.20
C MET A 104 2.33 9.63 -9.13
N ILE A 105 1.92 10.13 -7.96
CA ILE A 105 1.71 11.56 -7.72
C ILE A 105 3.05 12.33 -7.80
N PHE A 106 4.13 11.77 -7.27
CA PHE A 106 5.47 12.35 -7.37
C PHE A 106 5.94 12.47 -8.81
N ASP A 107 5.75 11.42 -9.61
CA ASP A 107 6.05 11.44 -11.04
C ASP A 107 5.19 12.47 -11.78
N THR A 108 3.92 12.62 -11.40
CA THR A 108 3.04 13.66 -11.94
C THR A 108 3.58 15.07 -11.67
N VAL A 109 4.07 15.34 -10.46
CA VAL A 109 4.67 16.65 -10.12
C VAL A 109 5.93 16.91 -10.95
N ASN A 110 6.78 15.91 -11.14
CA ASN A 110 7.98 16.03 -11.97
C ASN A 110 7.64 16.26 -13.46
N ASN A 111 6.63 15.54 -13.98
CA ASN A 111 6.18 15.70 -15.35
C ASN A 111 5.58 17.10 -15.59
N LEU A 112 4.79 17.62 -14.64
CA LEU A 112 4.27 18.99 -14.69
C LEU A 112 5.40 20.03 -14.68
N ALA A 113 6.45 19.82 -13.87
CA ALA A 113 7.62 20.69 -13.85
C ALA A 113 8.41 20.67 -15.17
N ALA A 114 8.37 19.54 -15.89
CA ALA A 114 8.94 19.39 -17.22
C ALA A 114 8.03 19.90 -18.36
N GLY A 115 6.83 20.42 -18.05
CA GLY A 115 5.85 20.89 -19.02
C GLY A 115 5.04 19.78 -19.68
N GLU A 116 5.04 18.58 -19.11
CA GLU A 116 4.26 17.45 -19.58
C GLU A 116 2.84 17.47 -18.99
N LYS A 117 1.99 16.58 -19.51
CA LYS A 117 0.60 16.43 -19.09
C LYS A 117 0.49 15.66 -17.78
N ILE A 118 -0.59 15.92 -17.03
CA ILE A 118 -0.95 15.14 -15.82
C ILE A 118 -1.10 13.67 -16.16
N SER A 119 -1.79 13.37 -17.27
CA SER A 119 -2.09 12.01 -17.73
C SER A 119 -0.85 11.15 -17.97
N THR A 120 0.31 11.74 -18.22
CA THR A 120 1.55 11.01 -18.56
C THR A 120 1.94 9.98 -17.49
N ALA A 121 1.85 10.32 -16.20
CA ALA A 121 2.24 9.43 -15.11
C ALA A 121 1.24 8.29 -14.85
N PHE A 122 0.00 8.42 -15.32
CA PHE A 122 -1.07 7.43 -15.14
C PHE A 122 -1.20 6.48 -16.33
N LYS A 123 -0.52 6.79 -17.43
CA LYS A 123 -0.62 6.01 -18.67
C LYS A 123 -0.11 4.59 -18.43
N ASP A 124 -0.94 3.60 -18.82
CA ASP A 124 -0.62 2.17 -18.73
C ASP A 124 -0.13 1.71 -17.33
N HIS A 125 -0.44 2.47 -16.29
CA HIS A 125 -0.04 2.13 -14.93
C HIS A 125 -0.99 1.07 -14.36
N TRP A 126 -0.44 -0.09 -13.97
CA TRP A 126 -1.20 -1.25 -13.50
C TRP A 126 -2.12 -0.98 -12.29
N ALA A 127 -1.78 -0.01 -11.43
CA ALA A 127 -2.57 0.39 -10.27
C ALA A 127 -3.58 1.52 -10.58
N PHE A 128 -3.71 1.94 -11.84
CA PHE A 128 -4.64 2.98 -12.23
C PHE A 128 -5.51 2.48 -13.40
N PRO A 129 -6.83 2.34 -13.21
CA PRO A 129 -7.71 1.77 -14.22
C PRO A 129 -7.74 2.60 -15.50
N ALA A 130 -7.78 1.93 -16.66
CA ALA A 130 -7.82 2.58 -17.96
C ALA A 130 -9.00 3.56 -18.12
N PRO A 131 -10.24 3.28 -17.65
CA PRO A 131 -11.33 4.26 -17.73
C PRO A 131 -11.05 5.54 -16.95
N ALA A 132 -10.40 5.44 -15.78
CA ALA A 132 -10.00 6.62 -14.99
C ALA A 132 -8.92 7.44 -15.71
N TYR A 133 -7.95 6.78 -16.34
CA TYR A 133 -6.95 7.43 -17.19
C TYR A 133 -7.59 8.19 -18.35
N GLU A 134 -8.52 7.58 -19.09
CA GLU A 134 -9.21 8.23 -20.20
C GLU A 134 -10.01 9.47 -19.76
N MET A 135 -10.57 9.46 -18.56
CA MET A 135 -11.24 10.64 -17.99
C MET A 135 -10.24 11.77 -17.67
N ILE A 136 -9.02 11.45 -17.18
CA ILE A 136 -7.97 12.46 -17.01
C ILE A 136 -7.61 13.07 -18.36
N VAL A 137 -7.35 12.25 -19.38
CA VAL A 137 -7.02 12.70 -20.75
C VAL A 137 -8.12 13.60 -21.32
N THR A 138 -9.37 13.22 -21.14
CA THR A 138 -10.53 14.00 -21.60
C THR A 138 -10.62 15.33 -20.86
N GLY A 139 -10.48 15.31 -19.53
CA GLY A 139 -10.51 16.52 -18.70
C GLY A 139 -9.38 17.50 -19.02
N GLU A 140 -8.18 17.01 -19.33
CA GLU A 140 -7.07 17.86 -19.81
C GLU A 140 -7.36 18.51 -21.16
N LYS A 141 -7.94 17.76 -22.09
CA LYS A 141 -8.26 18.26 -23.44
C LYS A 141 -9.40 19.27 -23.43
N THR A 142 -10.40 19.08 -22.59
CA THR A 142 -11.61 19.92 -22.53
C THR A 142 -11.53 21.05 -21.53
N GLY A 143 -10.51 21.06 -20.65
CA GLY A 143 -10.43 21.98 -19.52
C GLY A 143 -11.41 21.68 -18.38
N GLN A 144 -12.04 20.51 -18.37
CA GLN A 144 -13.06 20.08 -17.40
C GLN A 144 -12.52 19.00 -16.44
N LEU A 145 -11.27 19.13 -16.03
CA LEU A 145 -10.60 18.12 -15.23
C LEU A 145 -11.30 17.88 -13.88
N ALA A 146 -11.80 18.95 -13.23
CA ALA A 146 -12.53 18.84 -11.95
C ALA A 146 -13.80 17.99 -12.11
N GLU A 147 -14.59 18.21 -13.17
CA GLU A 147 -15.81 17.47 -13.46
C GLU A 147 -15.49 16.00 -13.77
N MET A 148 -14.52 15.75 -14.64
CA MET A 148 -14.11 14.39 -15.00
C MET A 148 -13.60 13.61 -13.78
N MET A 149 -12.84 14.24 -12.90
CA MET A 149 -12.40 13.61 -11.66
C MET A 149 -13.55 13.34 -10.68
N GLY A 150 -14.55 14.21 -10.63
CA GLY A 150 -15.79 13.98 -9.87
C GLY A 150 -16.55 12.74 -10.35
N ASN A 151 -16.64 12.56 -11.66
CA ASN A 151 -17.28 11.39 -12.29
C ASN A 151 -16.51 10.10 -11.98
N VAL A 152 -15.18 10.12 -12.07
CA VAL A 152 -14.31 9.00 -11.71
C VAL A 152 -14.52 8.63 -10.22
N ALA A 153 -14.53 9.62 -9.33
CA ALA A 153 -14.73 9.40 -7.91
C ALA A 153 -16.07 8.70 -7.63
N SER A 154 -17.15 9.17 -8.21
CA SER A 154 -18.49 8.59 -8.04
C SER A 154 -18.57 7.16 -8.57
N TYR A 155 -18.01 6.90 -9.74
CA TYR A 155 -17.99 5.57 -10.34
C TYR A 155 -17.24 4.58 -9.47
N TYR A 156 -15.99 4.88 -9.09
CA TYR A 156 -15.16 3.95 -8.31
C TYR A 156 -15.60 3.82 -6.85
N GLN A 157 -16.26 4.81 -6.26
CA GLN A 157 -16.92 4.64 -4.96
C GLN A 157 -18.05 3.59 -5.02
N ASN A 158 -18.81 3.58 -6.10
CA ASN A 158 -19.88 2.61 -6.29
C ASN A 158 -19.31 1.21 -6.55
N GLU A 159 -18.33 1.08 -7.42
CA GLU A 159 -17.63 -0.18 -7.69
C GLU A 159 -17.01 -0.76 -6.42
N HIS A 160 -16.36 0.07 -5.61
CA HIS A 160 -15.78 -0.36 -4.33
C HIS A 160 -16.85 -0.93 -3.38
N LYS A 161 -18.02 -0.28 -3.27
CA LYS A 161 -19.14 -0.76 -2.45
C LYS A 161 -19.69 -2.08 -2.96
N THR A 162 -19.83 -2.23 -4.26
CA THR A 162 -20.35 -3.46 -4.90
C THR A 162 -19.42 -4.64 -4.60
N VAL A 163 -18.11 -4.48 -4.78
CA VAL A 163 -17.12 -5.54 -4.50
C VAL A 163 -17.12 -5.92 -3.02
N LEU A 164 -17.28 -4.96 -2.10
CA LEU A 164 -17.40 -5.24 -0.66
C LEU A 164 -18.68 -6.01 -0.31
N GLN A 165 -19.79 -5.73 -0.98
CA GLN A 165 -21.05 -6.44 -0.76
C GLN A 165 -21.00 -7.88 -1.30
N GLU A 166 -20.37 -8.10 -2.44
CA GLU A 166 -20.17 -9.43 -3.03
C GLU A 166 -19.21 -10.31 -2.22
N SER A 167 -18.26 -9.69 -1.49
CA SER A 167 -17.28 -10.40 -0.65
C SER A 167 -17.81 -10.76 0.75
N ASN A 168 -18.99 -10.31 1.11
CA ASN A 168 -19.60 -10.58 2.41
C ASN A 168 -20.81 -11.53 2.21
N PRO A 169 -20.64 -12.86 2.45
CA PRO A 169 -21.68 -13.86 2.25
C PRO A 169 -22.82 -13.73 3.29
#